data_2d584719e93b271300c4f6183d6f5e7f
#
_entry.id   2d584719e93b271300c4f6183d6f5e7f
#
_cell.length_a   1.000
_cell.length_b   1.000
_cell.length_c   1.000
_cell.angle_alpha   90.00
_cell.angle_beta   90.00
_cell.angle_gamma   90.00
#
_symmetry.space_group_name_H-M   'P 1'
#
loop_
_entity.id
_entity.type
_entity.pdbx_description
1 polymer ?
#
loop_
_entity_poly.entity_id
_entity_poly.type
_entity_poly.pdbx_seq_one_letter_code
_entity_poly.pdbx_strand_id
1 'polypeptide(L)'
;MQEFNFNNMKREIMFVLAMLITANIVSAQRVDDKPYATGADISWLQWQEDSGIRFSDGGVEGDAIDILRDNGFNYIRLRLFVNPKSELGYSQRDGYCDLEHTLAMAKRIKEAGMLFLLDFHYSDNWADPGKQIMPQAWQTLSYEEVCQEVYNHTKATLEALVAQGTAPDMVQVGNEISNGMLWPYGSVRHSFSGLCGLLKEGVRAVREVTPNAEIMLHVALGGQAEESERFFDAMAEYGVEYDLIGQSYYPEWHGTLEELEANLRAMAKRYKKPLIVVEYRDHFLAIDSIVRSLPRGLGRGTFIWEATSPQWGKLFDEKGAATAALDDYNR
;
A
#
# COMPACT_ATOMS: atom_id res chain seq x y z
N MET A 1 -41.29 -46.33 -7.58
CA MET A 1 -40.23 -45.90 -8.49
C MET A 1 -40.44 -44.43 -8.75
N GLN A 2 -39.58 -43.57 -8.15
CA GLN A 2 -39.60 -42.12 -8.40
C GLN A 2 -38.77 -41.87 -9.66
N GLU A 3 -39.43 -41.32 -10.68
CA GLU A 3 -38.74 -40.87 -11.89
C GLU A 3 -37.79 -39.70 -11.53
N PHE A 4 -36.49 -39.92 -11.71
CA PHE A 4 -35.47 -38.89 -11.55
C PHE A 4 -35.60 -37.85 -12.69
N ASN A 5 -35.98 -36.63 -12.34
CA ASN A 5 -36.28 -35.58 -13.32
C ASN A 5 -34.95 -34.93 -13.82
N PHE A 6 -34.38 -35.49 -14.87
CA PHE A 6 -33.16 -35.06 -15.56
C PHE A 6 -33.19 -33.58 -16.02
N ASN A 7 -34.37 -33.01 -16.21
CA ASN A 7 -34.54 -31.63 -16.67
C ASN A 7 -34.27 -30.59 -15.55
N ASN A 8 -34.56 -30.93 -14.29
CA ASN A 8 -34.26 -30.06 -13.16
C ASN A 8 -32.74 -29.99 -12.88
N MET A 9 -32.03 -31.11 -13.00
CA MET A 9 -30.60 -31.18 -12.82
C MET A 9 -29.82 -30.40 -13.89
N LYS A 10 -30.26 -30.43 -15.16
CA LYS A 10 -29.66 -29.61 -16.23
C LYS A 10 -29.90 -28.12 -16.01
N ARG A 11 -31.04 -27.74 -15.44
CA ARG A 11 -31.36 -26.35 -15.14
C ARG A 11 -30.53 -25.82 -13.98
N GLU A 12 -30.29 -26.60 -12.93
CA GLU A 12 -29.41 -26.24 -11.82
C GLU A 12 -27.93 -26.14 -12.24
N ILE A 13 -27.44 -27.08 -13.05
CA ILE A 13 -26.08 -27.04 -13.59
C ILE A 13 -25.88 -25.80 -14.49
N MET A 14 -26.88 -25.45 -15.32
CA MET A 14 -26.80 -24.22 -16.13
C MET A 14 -26.84 -22.95 -15.28
N PHE A 15 -27.57 -22.92 -14.16
CA PHE A 15 -27.58 -21.78 -13.23
C PHE A 15 -26.25 -21.62 -12.51
N VAL A 16 -25.64 -22.73 -12.06
CA VAL A 16 -24.32 -22.71 -11.42
C VAL A 16 -23.22 -22.30 -12.41
N LEU A 17 -23.28 -22.81 -13.66
CA LEU A 17 -22.33 -22.37 -14.70
C LEU A 17 -22.51 -20.89 -15.08
N ALA A 18 -23.75 -20.41 -15.15
CA ALA A 18 -24.04 -19.01 -15.40
C ALA A 18 -23.55 -18.09 -14.26
N MET A 19 -23.70 -18.50 -12.99
CA MET A 19 -23.16 -17.80 -11.83
C MET A 19 -21.61 -17.80 -11.81
N LEU A 20 -20.97 -18.90 -12.19
CA LEU A 20 -19.52 -18.99 -12.30
C LEU A 20 -18.97 -18.13 -13.45
N ILE A 21 -19.69 -18.05 -14.57
CA ILE A 21 -19.31 -17.20 -15.71
C ILE A 21 -19.50 -15.72 -15.36
N THR A 22 -20.59 -15.35 -14.68
CA THR A 22 -20.81 -13.98 -14.24
C THR A 22 -19.84 -13.55 -13.16
N ALA A 23 -19.47 -14.43 -12.22
CA ALA A 23 -18.46 -14.16 -11.21
C ALA A 23 -17.05 -13.94 -11.84
N ASN A 24 -16.69 -14.73 -12.86
CA ASN A 24 -15.42 -14.54 -13.58
C ASN A 24 -15.44 -13.29 -14.48
N ILE A 25 -16.58 -12.91 -15.07
CA ILE A 25 -16.69 -11.67 -15.86
C ILE A 25 -16.62 -10.45 -14.95
N VAL A 26 -17.26 -10.47 -13.78
CA VAL A 26 -17.19 -9.39 -12.78
C VAL A 26 -15.77 -9.26 -12.21
N SER A 27 -15.03 -10.38 -12.04
CA SER A 27 -13.62 -10.34 -11.61
C SER A 27 -12.70 -9.81 -12.71
N ALA A 28 -12.96 -10.10 -13.99
CA ALA A 28 -12.16 -9.59 -15.12
C ALA A 28 -12.44 -8.11 -15.43
N GLN A 29 -13.64 -7.61 -15.18
CA GLN A 29 -13.98 -6.19 -15.36
C GLN A 29 -13.43 -5.27 -14.25
N ARG A 30 -13.11 -5.80 -13.06
CA ARG A 30 -12.56 -4.99 -11.95
C ARG A 30 -11.15 -4.46 -12.16
N VAL A 31 -10.38 -5.00 -13.09
CA VAL A 31 -9.00 -4.53 -13.36
C VAL A 31 -9.00 -3.28 -14.25
N ASP A 32 -10.02 -3.08 -15.06
CA ASP A 32 -10.07 -1.99 -16.06
C ASP A 32 -10.69 -0.67 -15.56
N ASP A 33 -11.37 -0.64 -14.40
CA ASP A 33 -12.13 0.54 -13.95
C ASP A 33 -11.40 1.43 -12.93
N LYS A 34 -10.25 1.00 -12.39
CA LYS A 34 -9.55 1.80 -11.39
C LYS A 34 -8.54 2.78 -12.03
N PRO A 35 -8.53 4.05 -11.60
CA PRO A 35 -7.65 5.03 -12.21
C PRO A 35 -6.17 4.69 -11.99
N TYR A 36 -5.31 5.15 -12.89
CA TYR A 36 -3.87 5.18 -12.67
C TYR A 36 -3.58 6.08 -11.46
N ALA A 37 -2.81 5.55 -10.49
CA ALA A 37 -2.50 6.29 -9.29
C ALA A 37 -1.34 7.27 -9.53
N THR A 38 -1.62 8.55 -9.38
CA THR A 38 -0.61 9.58 -9.15
C THR A 38 -0.70 9.91 -7.66
N GLY A 39 0.16 9.29 -6.87
CA GLY A 39 0.04 9.27 -5.42
C GLY A 39 1.13 10.03 -4.69
N ALA A 40 0.80 10.47 -3.48
CA ALA A 40 1.72 11.11 -2.55
C ALA A 40 1.61 10.49 -1.16
N ASP A 41 2.74 10.05 -0.56
CA ASP A 41 2.81 9.86 0.88
C ASP A 41 2.98 11.24 1.54
N ILE A 42 2.13 11.52 2.52
CA ILE A 42 2.15 12.79 3.27
C ILE A 42 2.00 12.54 4.77
N SER A 43 2.50 11.42 5.25
CA SER A 43 2.32 11.01 6.64
C SER A 43 2.93 11.98 7.66
N TRP A 44 3.81 12.90 7.22
CA TRP A 44 4.35 13.97 8.06
C TRP A 44 3.48 15.23 8.11
N LEU A 45 2.44 15.34 7.29
CA LEU A 45 1.68 16.58 7.11
C LEU A 45 1.16 17.15 8.43
N GLN A 46 0.52 16.34 9.30
CA GLN A 46 -0.03 16.82 10.58
C GLN A 46 1.08 17.38 11.49
N TRP A 47 2.23 16.69 11.60
CA TRP A 47 3.37 17.20 12.35
C TRP A 47 3.88 18.53 11.80
N GLN A 48 3.93 18.68 10.47
CA GLN A 48 4.38 19.91 9.82
C GLN A 48 3.41 21.06 10.11
N GLU A 49 2.10 20.83 9.99
CA GLU A 49 1.05 21.81 10.28
C GLU A 49 1.07 22.25 11.75
N ASP A 50 1.21 21.31 12.68
CA ASP A 50 1.33 21.56 14.11
C ASP A 50 2.62 22.30 14.48
N SER A 51 3.69 22.09 13.69
CA SER A 51 4.95 22.85 13.78
C SER A 51 4.86 24.26 13.19
N GLY A 52 3.69 24.64 12.65
CA GLY A 52 3.42 25.98 12.15
C GLY A 52 3.69 26.19 10.66
N ILE A 53 4.02 25.13 9.91
CA ILE A 53 4.14 25.21 8.44
C ILE A 53 2.78 25.48 7.82
N ARG A 54 2.71 26.43 6.89
CA ARG A 54 1.52 26.74 6.09
C ARG A 54 1.82 26.51 4.63
N PHE A 55 0.99 25.68 3.99
CA PHE A 55 1.20 25.31 2.60
C PHE A 55 0.59 26.34 1.65
N SER A 56 1.26 26.56 0.52
CA SER A 56 0.78 27.50 -0.50
C SER A 56 1.21 27.09 -1.91
N ASP A 57 0.40 27.46 -2.90
CA ASP A 57 0.74 27.33 -4.31
C ASP A 57 0.52 28.69 -5.01
N GLY A 58 1.48 29.11 -5.85
CA GLY A 58 1.45 30.42 -6.49
C GLY A 58 1.33 31.59 -5.52
N GLY A 59 1.72 31.43 -4.26
CA GLY A 59 1.59 32.42 -3.19
C GLY A 59 0.19 32.49 -2.52
N VAL A 60 -0.69 31.55 -2.85
CA VAL A 60 -2.03 31.39 -2.22
C VAL A 60 -1.95 30.26 -1.20
N GLU A 61 -2.22 30.58 0.09
CA GLU A 61 -2.27 29.59 1.17
C GLU A 61 -3.48 28.66 1.01
N GLY A 62 -3.27 27.36 1.24
CA GLY A 62 -4.31 26.33 1.12
C GLY A 62 -3.97 25.05 1.88
N ASP A 63 -4.92 24.12 1.93
CA ASP A 63 -4.67 22.77 2.44
C ASP A 63 -3.72 22.02 1.48
N ALA A 64 -2.67 21.39 2.01
CA ALA A 64 -1.69 20.65 1.21
C ALA A 64 -2.35 19.52 0.37
N ILE A 65 -3.41 18.87 0.89
CA ILE A 65 -4.15 17.83 0.17
C ILE A 65 -4.87 18.43 -1.04
N ASP A 66 -5.51 19.59 -0.86
CA ASP A 66 -6.18 20.30 -1.98
C ASP A 66 -5.16 20.76 -3.02
N ILE A 67 -4.02 21.32 -2.57
CA ILE A 67 -2.93 21.73 -3.49
C ILE A 67 -2.44 20.55 -4.31
N LEU A 68 -2.19 19.39 -3.69
CA LEU A 68 -1.77 18.17 -4.39
C LEU A 68 -2.83 17.72 -5.40
N ARG A 69 -4.11 17.67 -4.99
CA ARG A 69 -5.23 17.31 -5.89
C ARG A 69 -5.29 18.23 -7.11
N ASP A 70 -5.22 19.52 -6.88
CA ASP A 70 -5.34 20.53 -7.94
C ASP A 70 -4.15 20.51 -8.91
N ASN A 71 -3.03 19.88 -8.48
CA ASN A 71 -1.84 19.61 -9.27
C ASN A 71 -1.75 18.15 -9.79
N GLY A 72 -2.88 17.44 -9.90
CA GLY A 72 -2.98 16.17 -10.62
C GLY A 72 -2.82 14.91 -9.77
N PHE A 73 -2.62 15.02 -8.46
CA PHE A 73 -2.64 13.86 -7.57
C PHE A 73 -4.07 13.37 -7.36
N ASN A 74 -4.23 12.05 -7.29
CA ASN A 74 -5.54 11.42 -7.06
C ASN A 74 -5.52 10.39 -5.93
N TYR A 75 -4.35 10.09 -5.37
CA TYR A 75 -4.17 9.19 -4.24
C TYR A 75 -3.30 9.81 -3.15
N ILE A 76 -3.68 9.58 -1.91
CA ILE A 76 -2.84 9.83 -0.73
C ILE A 76 -2.49 8.51 -0.06
N ARG A 77 -1.22 8.32 0.28
CA ARG A 77 -0.72 7.22 1.11
C ARG A 77 -0.43 7.72 2.51
N LEU A 78 -0.86 6.96 3.51
CA LEU A 78 -0.55 7.20 4.92
C LEU A 78 -0.01 5.91 5.55
N ARG A 79 1.11 6.00 6.24
CA ARG A 79 1.60 4.92 7.10
C ARG A 79 0.89 4.93 8.45
N LEU A 80 0.75 3.75 9.03
CA LEU A 80 0.18 3.54 10.35
C LEU A 80 1.12 2.68 11.19
N PHE A 81 1.46 3.18 12.39
CA PHE A 81 2.15 2.42 13.43
C PHE A 81 1.15 1.83 14.43
N VAL A 82 1.57 0.75 15.13
CA VAL A 82 0.71 0.08 16.13
C VAL A 82 0.54 0.95 17.36
N ASN A 83 1.65 1.41 17.95
CA ASN A 83 1.66 2.35 19.06
C ASN A 83 2.87 3.29 18.99
N PRO A 84 2.80 4.37 18.20
CA PRO A 84 3.91 5.32 18.08
C PRO A 84 4.21 6.08 19.38
N LYS A 85 3.34 5.98 20.41
CA LYS A 85 3.56 6.55 21.76
C LYS A 85 4.33 5.62 22.69
N SER A 86 4.63 4.38 22.28
CA SER A 86 5.43 3.46 23.11
C SER A 86 6.83 4.02 23.39
N GLU A 87 7.54 3.43 24.35
CA GLU A 87 8.89 3.86 24.73
C GLU A 87 9.89 3.83 23.56
N LEU A 88 9.70 2.90 22.62
CA LEU A 88 10.49 2.78 21.38
C LEU A 88 9.75 3.34 20.16
N GLY A 89 8.66 4.04 20.39
CA GLY A 89 7.75 4.50 19.35
C GLY A 89 8.28 5.67 18.54
N TYR A 90 7.69 5.86 17.38
CA TYR A 90 8.02 6.92 16.43
C TYR A 90 7.73 8.33 16.96
N SER A 91 6.61 8.52 17.65
CA SER A 91 6.12 9.81 18.14
C SER A 91 5.64 9.69 19.60
N GLN A 92 6.59 9.50 20.51
CA GLN A 92 6.33 9.19 21.91
C GLN A 92 5.44 10.19 22.65
N ARG A 93 5.51 11.48 22.28
CA ARG A 93 4.72 12.54 22.90
C ARG A 93 3.38 12.72 22.21
N ASP A 94 3.40 12.89 20.89
CA ASP A 94 2.24 13.40 20.16
C ASP A 94 1.44 12.27 19.49
N GLY A 95 2.09 11.17 19.10
CA GLY A 95 1.43 9.97 18.55
C GLY A 95 1.15 10.04 17.05
N TYR A 96 1.82 10.90 16.31
CA TYR A 96 1.63 10.96 14.85
C TYR A 96 1.73 9.58 14.21
N CYS A 97 0.92 9.35 13.19
CA CYS A 97 0.75 8.07 12.51
C CYS A 97 0.14 6.96 13.40
N ASP A 98 -0.58 7.29 14.49
CA ASP A 98 -1.49 6.36 15.15
C ASP A 98 -2.86 6.32 14.47
N LEU A 99 -3.78 5.50 15.00
CA LEU A 99 -5.13 5.38 14.45
C LEU A 99 -5.92 6.69 14.51
N GLU A 100 -5.78 7.47 15.59
CA GLU A 100 -6.51 8.75 15.77
C GLU A 100 -6.09 9.75 14.68
N HIS A 101 -4.79 9.94 14.49
CA HIS A 101 -4.24 10.81 13.45
C HIS A 101 -4.61 10.31 12.05
N THR A 102 -4.55 8.99 11.83
CA THR A 102 -4.93 8.38 10.55
C THR A 102 -6.40 8.60 10.23
N LEU A 103 -7.32 8.47 11.21
CA LEU A 103 -8.74 8.77 11.04
C LEU A 103 -8.96 10.24 10.64
N ALA A 104 -8.29 11.17 11.32
CA ALA A 104 -8.39 12.60 11.00
C ALA A 104 -7.92 12.89 9.56
N MET A 105 -6.79 12.32 9.15
CA MET A 105 -6.27 12.48 7.79
C MET A 105 -7.14 11.80 6.74
N ALA A 106 -7.63 10.58 6.99
CA ALA A 106 -8.51 9.87 6.07
C ALA A 106 -9.80 10.66 5.78
N LYS A 107 -10.33 11.37 6.78
CA LYS A 107 -11.47 12.27 6.59
C LYS A 107 -11.14 13.40 5.61
N ARG A 108 -10.02 14.10 5.82
CA ARG A 108 -9.57 15.19 4.92
C ARG A 108 -9.36 14.67 3.49
N ILE A 109 -8.73 13.51 3.32
CA ILE A 109 -8.50 12.87 2.02
C ILE A 109 -9.82 12.62 1.29
N LYS A 110 -10.81 12.03 1.97
CA LYS A 110 -12.12 11.75 1.36
C LYS A 110 -12.95 13.00 1.11
N GLU A 111 -12.86 14.00 1.97
CA GLU A 111 -13.49 15.32 1.77
C GLU A 111 -12.90 16.04 0.55
N ALA A 112 -11.59 15.90 0.30
CA ALA A 112 -10.94 16.40 -0.91
C ALA A 112 -11.30 15.59 -2.18
N GLY A 113 -12.06 14.48 -2.07
CA GLY A 113 -12.43 13.62 -3.18
C GLY A 113 -11.30 12.71 -3.67
N MET A 114 -10.24 12.53 -2.90
CA MET A 114 -9.09 11.70 -3.25
C MET A 114 -9.25 10.25 -2.79
N LEU A 115 -8.50 9.36 -3.41
CA LEU A 115 -8.41 7.96 -3.05
C LEU A 115 -7.33 7.76 -1.97
N PHE A 116 -7.45 6.68 -1.19
CA PHE A 116 -6.65 6.45 0.00
C PHE A 116 -5.95 5.09 -0.02
N LEU A 117 -4.63 5.08 0.15
CA LEU A 117 -3.79 3.91 0.39
C LEU A 117 -3.34 3.92 1.86
N LEU A 118 -3.78 2.93 2.64
CA LEU A 118 -3.34 2.73 4.03
C LEU A 118 -2.17 1.75 4.07
N ASP A 119 -1.07 2.15 4.70
CA ASP A 119 0.16 1.38 4.85
C ASP A 119 0.36 0.92 6.30
N PHE A 120 0.18 -0.37 6.57
CA PHE A 120 0.45 -0.97 7.87
C PHE A 120 1.93 -1.28 8.04
N HIS A 121 2.62 -0.60 8.96
CA HIS A 121 4.00 -0.92 9.31
C HIS A 121 4.13 -2.13 10.24
N TYR A 122 3.09 -2.48 11.00
CA TYR A 122 3.10 -3.51 12.05
C TYR A 122 4.27 -3.37 13.03
N SER A 123 4.58 -2.15 13.38
CA SER A 123 5.65 -1.74 14.30
C SER A 123 5.20 -0.49 15.05
N ASP A 124 5.86 -0.17 16.16
CA ASP A 124 5.66 1.10 16.85
C ASP A 124 6.49 2.24 16.22
N ASN A 125 7.41 1.89 15.31
CA ASN A 125 8.34 2.80 14.65
C ASN A 125 8.57 2.33 13.21
N TRP A 126 9.48 2.99 12.50
CA TRP A 126 9.85 2.64 11.13
C TRP A 126 10.11 1.14 10.94
N ALA A 127 9.44 0.55 9.97
CA ALA A 127 9.71 -0.76 9.43
C ALA A 127 10.30 -0.59 8.03
N ASP A 128 11.49 -1.12 7.80
CA ASP A 128 12.23 -1.05 6.54
C ASP A 128 13.05 -2.35 6.33
N PRO A 129 13.73 -2.55 5.19
CA PRO A 129 14.48 -3.79 4.96
C PRO A 129 15.57 -4.09 5.97
N GLY A 130 16.07 -3.08 6.70
CA GLY A 130 17.11 -3.23 7.73
C GLY A 130 16.55 -3.48 9.12
N LYS A 131 15.27 -3.17 9.36
CA LYS A 131 14.62 -3.32 10.67
C LYS A 131 13.12 -3.53 10.52
N GLN A 132 12.65 -4.61 11.11
CA GLN A 132 11.23 -4.99 11.15
C GLN A 132 10.88 -5.34 12.61
N ILE A 133 11.02 -4.31 13.47
CA ILE A 133 10.91 -4.46 14.92
C ILE A 133 9.46 -4.69 15.31
N MET A 134 9.23 -5.76 16.05
CA MET A 134 7.91 -6.08 16.59
C MET A 134 7.44 -4.99 17.57
N PRO A 135 6.15 -4.60 17.57
CA PRO A 135 5.58 -3.69 18.55
C PRO A 135 5.92 -4.11 19.97
N GLN A 136 6.20 -3.15 20.85
CA GLN A 136 6.62 -3.44 22.23
C GLN A 136 5.63 -4.36 22.96
N ALA A 137 4.34 -4.14 22.76
CA ALA A 137 3.27 -4.93 23.36
C ALA A 137 3.22 -6.40 22.88
N TRP A 138 3.83 -6.71 21.72
CA TRP A 138 3.79 -8.05 21.12
C TRP A 138 5.06 -8.86 21.36
N GLN A 139 6.13 -8.26 21.90
CA GLN A 139 7.46 -8.88 22.02
C GLN A 139 7.52 -10.14 22.90
N THR A 140 6.53 -10.32 23.79
CA THR A 140 6.45 -11.50 24.68
C THR A 140 5.46 -12.57 24.21
N LEU A 141 4.79 -12.31 23.09
CA LEU A 141 3.77 -13.19 22.53
C LEU A 141 4.42 -14.34 21.74
N SER A 142 3.74 -15.49 21.67
CA SER A 142 4.07 -16.56 20.75
C SER A 142 3.79 -16.17 19.30
N TYR A 143 4.29 -16.96 18.35
CA TYR A 143 4.03 -16.72 16.93
C TYR A 143 2.54 -16.71 16.60
N GLU A 144 1.78 -17.65 17.16
CA GLU A 144 0.33 -17.78 16.97
C GLU A 144 -0.42 -16.55 17.52
N GLU A 145 0.00 -16.06 18.68
CA GLU A 145 -0.57 -14.85 19.27
C GLU A 145 -0.23 -13.61 18.42
N VAL A 146 1.00 -13.50 17.91
CA VAL A 146 1.36 -12.39 16.98
C VAL A 146 0.55 -12.46 15.69
N CYS A 147 0.32 -13.65 15.13
CA CYS A 147 -0.60 -13.81 13.99
C CYS A 147 -2.00 -13.28 14.32
N GLN A 148 -2.53 -13.59 15.51
CA GLN A 148 -3.83 -13.09 15.95
C GLN A 148 -3.81 -11.56 16.14
N GLU A 149 -2.73 -10.98 16.64
CA GLU A 149 -2.59 -9.52 16.79
C GLU A 149 -2.51 -8.80 15.44
N VAL A 150 -1.83 -9.37 14.44
CA VAL A 150 -1.85 -8.84 13.06
C VAL A 150 -3.29 -8.77 12.54
N TYR A 151 -4.05 -9.84 12.71
CA TYR A 151 -5.47 -9.86 12.33
C TYR A 151 -6.28 -8.82 13.11
N ASN A 152 -6.17 -8.81 14.43
CA ASN A 152 -6.95 -7.94 15.32
C ASN A 152 -6.67 -6.45 15.03
N HIS A 153 -5.39 -6.07 14.92
CA HIS A 153 -4.98 -4.71 14.65
C HIS A 153 -5.47 -4.23 13.27
N THR A 154 -5.28 -5.06 12.24
CA THR A 154 -5.74 -4.75 10.89
C THR A 154 -7.26 -4.60 10.86
N LYS A 155 -7.99 -5.55 11.45
CA LYS A 155 -9.46 -5.54 11.51
C LYS A 155 -9.98 -4.31 12.25
N ALA A 156 -9.51 -4.05 13.46
CA ALA A 156 -9.98 -2.92 14.28
C ALA A 156 -9.72 -1.56 13.59
N THR A 157 -8.56 -1.39 12.97
CA THR A 157 -8.23 -0.19 12.19
C THR A 157 -9.19 0.01 11.03
N LEU A 158 -9.42 -1.04 10.24
CA LEU A 158 -10.30 -0.96 9.07
C LEU A 158 -11.77 -0.77 9.48
N GLU A 159 -12.22 -1.42 10.56
CA GLU A 159 -13.57 -1.22 11.11
C GLU A 159 -13.79 0.24 11.54
N ALA A 160 -12.80 0.86 12.18
CA ALA A 160 -12.86 2.28 12.56
C ALA A 160 -12.96 3.21 11.34
N LEU A 161 -12.15 2.98 10.30
CA LEU A 161 -12.20 3.72 9.04
C LEU A 161 -13.52 3.55 8.30
N VAL A 162 -14.05 2.32 8.25
CA VAL A 162 -15.37 2.02 7.66
C VAL A 162 -16.49 2.70 8.44
N ALA A 163 -16.46 2.63 9.76
CA ALA A 163 -17.47 3.27 10.63
C ALA A 163 -17.49 4.80 10.45
N GLN A 164 -16.34 5.40 10.16
CA GLN A 164 -16.23 6.84 9.85
C GLN A 164 -16.66 7.18 8.42
N GLY A 165 -16.80 6.19 7.51
CA GLY A 165 -17.08 6.39 6.08
C GLY A 165 -15.84 6.71 5.24
N THR A 166 -14.65 6.39 5.74
CA THR A 166 -13.36 6.68 5.09
C THR A 166 -12.56 5.43 4.78
N ALA A 167 -13.24 4.35 4.39
CA ALA A 167 -12.59 3.10 4.00
C ALA A 167 -11.47 3.33 2.97
N PRO A 168 -10.30 2.68 3.11
CA PRO A 168 -9.23 2.79 2.13
C PRO A 168 -9.60 2.11 0.81
N ASP A 169 -9.05 2.64 -0.29
CA ASP A 169 -9.19 2.05 -1.63
C ASP A 169 -8.12 0.99 -1.89
N MET A 170 -6.96 1.15 -1.26
CA MET A 170 -5.85 0.20 -1.23
C MET A 170 -5.35 0.01 0.20
N VAL A 171 -4.89 -1.19 0.52
CA VAL A 171 -4.29 -1.53 1.82
C VAL A 171 -2.95 -2.23 1.57
N GLN A 172 -1.89 -1.67 2.12
CA GLN A 172 -0.57 -2.26 2.12
C GLN A 172 -0.39 -3.07 3.40
N VAL A 173 -0.19 -4.37 3.25
CA VAL A 173 -0.02 -5.31 4.38
C VAL A 173 1.48 -5.51 4.62
N GLY A 174 2.04 -4.68 5.49
CA GLY A 174 3.47 -4.59 5.78
C GLY A 174 4.21 -3.61 4.87
N ASN A 175 5.21 -2.91 5.42
CA ASN A 175 6.04 -1.96 4.70
C ASN A 175 7.42 -2.56 4.41
N GLU A 176 7.85 -2.50 3.13
CA GLU A 176 9.19 -2.91 2.67
C GLU A 176 9.63 -4.28 3.20
N ILE A 177 8.76 -5.27 3.08
CA ILE A 177 8.89 -6.60 3.69
C ILE A 177 9.83 -7.56 2.95
N SER A 178 10.78 -7.05 2.17
CA SER A 178 11.76 -7.85 1.40
C SER A 178 12.49 -8.88 2.26
N ASN A 179 12.82 -8.51 3.50
CA ASN A 179 13.48 -9.36 4.49
C ASN A 179 12.51 -9.90 5.56
N GLY A 180 11.20 -9.80 5.29
CA GLY A 180 10.12 -10.18 6.19
C GLY A 180 9.59 -9.03 7.01
N MET A 181 8.73 -9.32 8.00
CA MET A 181 8.18 -8.37 8.98
C MET A 181 8.11 -9.00 10.37
N LEU A 182 7.94 -8.18 11.41
CA LEU A 182 7.73 -8.65 12.80
C LEU A 182 8.81 -9.65 13.24
N TRP A 183 10.08 -9.25 13.12
CA TRP A 183 11.19 -10.12 13.50
C TRP A 183 11.17 -10.49 15.00
N PRO A 184 11.57 -11.74 15.35
CA PRO A 184 12.19 -12.76 14.48
C PRO A 184 11.19 -13.62 13.69
N TYR A 185 9.90 -13.61 14.01
CA TYR A 185 8.91 -14.56 13.51
C TYR A 185 8.71 -14.54 11.99
N GLY A 186 8.58 -13.36 11.39
CA GLY A 186 8.41 -13.21 9.94
C GLY A 186 9.71 -12.99 9.18
N SER A 187 10.89 -13.19 9.77
CA SER A 187 12.16 -13.08 9.06
C SER A 187 12.31 -14.15 7.99
N VAL A 188 12.63 -13.73 6.75
CA VAL A 188 12.80 -14.66 5.60
C VAL A 188 14.20 -15.26 5.49
N ARG A 189 15.09 -15.01 6.48
CA ARG A 189 16.48 -15.47 6.44
C ARG A 189 16.61 -16.98 6.20
N HIS A 190 15.70 -17.77 6.76
CA HIS A 190 15.73 -19.23 6.69
C HIS A 190 14.50 -19.81 5.97
N SER A 191 13.34 -19.17 6.06
CA SER A 191 12.09 -19.64 5.48
C SER A 191 11.10 -18.49 5.34
N PHE A 192 10.24 -18.57 4.34
CA PHE A 192 9.12 -17.65 4.17
C PHE A 192 7.87 -18.04 4.98
N SER A 193 7.85 -19.22 5.60
CA SER A 193 6.64 -19.76 6.27
C SER A 193 6.09 -18.80 7.33
N GLY A 194 6.96 -18.25 8.19
CA GLY A 194 6.56 -17.32 9.24
C GLY A 194 5.96 -16.02 8.67
N LEU A 195 6.65 -15.42 7.69
CA LEU A 195 6.13 -14.24 7.00
C LEU A 195 4.78 -14.51 6.35
N CYS A 196 4.67 -15.61 5.61
CA CYS A 196 3.44 -15.95 4.88
C CYS A 196 2.25 -16.21 5.82
N GLY A 197 2.48 -16.78 7.00
CA GLY A 197 1.45 -16.91 8.02
C GLY A 197 0.94 -15.56 8.53
N LEU A 198 1.85 -14.65 8.88
CA LEU A 198 1.51 -13.28 9.31
C LEU A 198 0.75 -12.51 8.22
N LEU A 199 1.23 -12.56 6.96
CA LEU A 199 0.58 -11.89 5.84
C LEU A 199 -0.84 -12.41 5.60
N LYS A 200 -1.07 -13.71 5.71
CA LYS A 200 -2.42 -14.30 5.55
C LYS A 200 -3.40 -13.75 6.56
N GLU A 201 -2.98 -13.49 7.78
CA GLU A 201 -3.85 -12.92 8.80
C GLU A 201 -4.21 -11.45 8.51
N GLY A 202 -3.24 -10.64 8.10
CA GLY A 202 -3.52 -9.28 7.63
C GLY A 202 -4.45 -9.26 6.41
N VAL A 203 -4.16 -10.07 5.41
CA VAL A 203 -4.98 -10.23 4.20
C VAL A 203 -6.40 -10.67 4.54
N ARG A 204 -6.56 -11.65 5.45
CA ARG A 204 -7.88 -12.13 5.92
C ARG A 204 -8.70 -11.01 6.53
N ALA A 205 -8.08 -10.19 7.39
CA ALA A 205 -8.74 -9.05 8.00
C ALA A 205 -9.18 -7.99 6.96
N VAL A 206 -8.33 -7.69 5.98
CA VAL A 206 -8.67 -6.76 4.89
C VAL A 206 -9.86 -7.29 4.08
N ARG A 207 -9.83 -8.56 3.66
CA ARG A 207 -10.92 -9.16 2.88
C ARG A 207 -12.25 -9.20 3.64
N GLU A 208 -12.19 -9.39 4.96
CA GLU A 208 -13.39 -9.43 5.81
C GLU A 208 -14.03 -8.05 5.97
N VAL A 209 -13.23 -7.00 6.20
CA VAL A 209 -13.74 -5.67 6.55
C VAL A 209 -13.90 -4.76 5.34
N THR A 210 -12.94 -4.80 4.41
CA THR A 210 -12.90 -3.96 3.21
C THR A 210 -12.72 -4.80 1.95
N PRO A 211 -13.70 -5.64 1.57
CA PRO A 211 -13.57 -6.61 0.47
C PRO A 211 -13.34 -5.96 -0.91
N ASN A 212 -13.60 -4.66 -1.05
CA ASN A 212 -13.39 -3.90 -2.27
C ASN A 212 -12.02 -3.20 -2.33
N ALA A 213 -11.27 -3.13 -1.22
CA ALA A 213 -9.92 -2.58 -1.20
C ALA A 213 -8.94 -3.53 -1.92
N GLU A 214 -8.03 -2.96 -2.70
CA GLU A 214 -6.94 -3.73 -3.31
C GLU A 214 -5.83 -3.96 -2.29
N ILE A 215 -5.35 -5.18 -2.16
CA ILE A 215 -4.27 -5.54 -1.23
C ILE A 215 -2.94 -5.47 -1.95
N MET A 216 -2.03 -4.67 -1.42
CA MET A 216 -0.66 -4.53 -1.89
C MET A 216 0.31 -5.26 -0.97
N LEU A 217 1.26 -6.00 -1.56
CA LEU A 217 2.50 -6.40 -0.89
C LEU A 217 3.64 -5.51 -1.39
N HIS A 218 4.36 -4.90 -0.47
CA HIS A 218 5.39 -3.90 -0.74
C HIS A 218 6.79 -4.41 -0.40
N VAL A 219 7.68 -4.41 -1.39
CA VAL A 219 9.09 -4.78 -1.24
C VAL A 219 10.00 -3.64 -1.73
N ALA A 220 11.16 -3.50 -1.10
CA ALA A 220 12.19 -2.54 -1.47
C ALA A 220 13.26 -3.23 -2.32
N LEU A 221 12.90 -3.53 -3.56
CA LEU A 221 13.71 -4.33 -4.50
C LEU A 221 13.57 -3.78 -5.94
N GLY A 222 13.47 -2.45 -6.09
CA GLY A 222 13.13 -1.81 -7.36
C GLY A 222 13.94 -2.30 -8.57
N GLY A 223 15.26 -2.44 -8.44
CA GLY A 223 16.13 -2.96 -9.51
C GLY A 223 16.58 -4.41 -9.33
N GLN A 224 16.20 -5.09 -8.24
CA GLN A 224 16.64 -6.44 -7.90
C GLN A 224 15.61 -7.49 -8.38
N ALA A 225 15.71 -7.89 -9.63
CA ALA A 225 14.74 -8.79 -10.26
C ALA A 225 14.74 -10.20 -9.65
N GLU A 226 15.91 -10.77 -9.37
CA GLU A 226 16.03 -12.14 -8.82
C GLU A 226 15.45 -12.22 -7.40
N GLU A 227 15.73 -11.23 -6.56
CA GLU A 227 15.19 -11.14 -5.20
C GLU A 227 13.68 -10.90 -5.21
N SER A 228 13.19 -10.06 -6.13
CA SER A 228 11.76 -9.83 -6.34
C SER A 228 11.07 -11.12 -6.76
N GLU A 229 11.62 -11.87 -7.72
CA GLU A 229 11.09 -13.17 -8.14
C GLU A 229 11.08 -14.16 -6.97
N ARG A 230 12.17 -14.29 -6.25
CA ARG A 230 12.23 -15.17 -5.07
C ARG A 230 11.15 -14.85 -4.04
N PHE A 231 10.92 -13.55 -3.79
CA PHE A 231 9.90 -13.12 -2.82
C PHE A 231 8.49 -13.50 -3.29
N PHE A 232 8.10 -13.10 -4.49
CA PHE A 232 6.74 -13.33 -4.99
C PHE A 232 6.47 -14.78 -5.40
N ASP A 233 7.49 -15.57 -5.75
CA ASP A 233 7.38 -17.03 -5.90
C ASP A 233 7.03 -17.70 -4.58
N ALA A 234 7.65 -17.28 -3.47
CA ALA A 234 7.30 -17.76 -2.15
C ALA A 234 5.85 -17.39 -1.77
N MET A 235 5.39 -16.17 -2.10
CA MET A 235 3.98 -15.80 -1.88
C MET A 235 3.02 -16.74 -2.60
N ALA A 236 3.36 -17.11 -3.85
CA ALA A 236 2.56 -18.06 -4.63
C ALA A 236 2.63 -19.48 -4.06
N GLU A 237 3.81 -19.96 -3.68
CA GLU A 237 4.03 -21.29 -3.07
C GLU A 237 3.24 -21.46 -1.77
N TYR A 238 3.27 -20.46 -0.90
CA TYR A 238 2.55 -20.50 0.37
C TYR A 238 1.09 -20.06 0.26
N GLY A 239 0.61 -19.67 -0.92
CA GLY A 239 -0.78 -19.26 -1.17
C GLY A 239 -1.17 -18.00 -0.40
N VAL A 240 -0.32 -16.97 -0.40
CA VAL A 240 -0.64 -15.63 0.09
C VAL A 240 -1.40 -14.88 -1.01
N GLU A 241 -2.61 -14.43 -0.71
CA GLU A 241 -3.42 -13.66 -1.64
C GLU A 241 -3.05 -12.17 -1.59
N TYR A 242 -2.93 -11.54 -2.75
CA TYR A 242 -2.74 -10.10 -2.91
C TYR A 242 -3.18 -9.66 -4.30
N ASP A 243 -3.42 -8.37 -4.50
CA ASP A 243 -3.91 -7.82 -5.77
C ASP A 243 -2.81 -7.06 -6.52
N LEU A 244 -1.95 -6.34 -5.81
CA LEU A 244 -0.95 -5.41 -6.34
C LEU A 244 0.46 -5.75 -5.84
N ILE A 245 1.45 -5.50 -6.68
CA ILE A 245 2.87 -5.51 -6.32
C ILE A 245 3.33 -4.06 -6.14
N GLY A 246 3.81 -3.72 -4.94
CA GLY A 246 4.46 -2.45 -4.62
C GLY A 246 5.98 -2.61 -4.61
N GLN A 247 6.69 -1.64 -5.23
CA GLN A 247 8.15 -1.57 -5.21
C GLN A 247 8.60 -0.19 -4.72
N SER A 248 9.61 -0.14 -3.83
CA SER A 248 10.38 1.08 -3.61
C SER A 248 11.47 1.21 -4.67
N TYR A 249 11.73 2.44 -5.10
CA TYR A 249 12.86 2.73 -5.97
C TYR A 249 13.63 3.96 -5.48
N TYR A 250 14.84 3.69 -5.02
CA TYR A 250 15.84 4.69 -4.65
C TYR A 250 17.16 4.28 -5.32
N PRO A 251 17.71 5.07 -6.25
CA PRO A 251 18.88 4.68 -7.05
C PRO A 251 20.08 4.22 -6.23
N GLU A 252 20.28 4.82 -5.07
CA GLU A 252 21.40 4.50 -4.18
C GLU A 252 21.38 3.08 -3.60
N TRP A 253 20.21 2.42 -3.62
CA TRP A 253 20.02 1.04 -3.10
C TRP A 253 19.50 0.07 -4.16
N HIS A 254 18.78 0.58 -5.17
CA HIS A 254 18.04 -0.25 -6.11
C HIS A 254 18.57 -0.19 -7.54
N GLY A 255 19.72 0.50 -7.75
CA GLY A 255 20.39 0.56 -9.05
C GLY A 255 19.77 1.55 -10.03
N THR A 256 19.92 1.29 -11.32
CA THR A 256 19.57 2.23 -12.40
C THR A 256 18.08 2.16 -12.77
N LEU A 257 17.62 3.15 -13.55
CA LEU A 257 16.26 3.15 -14.12
C LEU A 257 16.04 1.98 -15.10
N GLU A 258 17.09 1.56 -15.81
CA GLU A 258 17.04 0.39 -16.71
C GLU A 258 16.85 -0.90 -15.90
N GLU A 259 17.48 -1.03 -14.75
CA GLU A 259 17.28 -2.18 -13.84
C GLU A 259 15.87 -2.16 -13.24
N LEU A 260 15.35 -0.99 -12.85
CA LEU A 260 13.95 -0.83 -12.43
C LEU A 260 12.99 -1.31 -13.56
N GLU A 261 13.18 -0.80 -14.78
CA GLU A 261 12.34 -1.20 -15.92
C GLU A 261 12.40 -2.70 -16.16
N ALA A 262 13.60 -3.29 -16.15
CA ALA A 262 13.80 -4.72 -16.36
C ALA A 262 13.07 -5.54 -15.28
N ASN A 263 13.19 -5.17 -14.00
CA ASN A 263 12.51 -5.83 -12.90
C ASN A 263 10.98 -5.73 -13.03
N LEU A 264 10.43 -4.52 -13.23
CA LEU A 264 8.98 -4.33 -13.36
C LEU A 264 8.40 -5.12 -14.55
N ARG A 265 9.12 -5.19 -15.68
CA ARG A 265 8.72 -6.00 -16.84
C ARG A 265 8.78 -7.50 -16.55
N ALA A 266 9.77 -7.97 -15.81
CA ALA A 266 9.88 -9.37 -15.38
C ALA A 266 8.71 -9.75 -14.47
N MET A 267 8.40 -8.91 -13.46
CA MET A 267 7.27 -9.09 -12.55
C MET A 267 5.92 -9.09 -13.30
N ALA A 268 5.70 -8.11 -14.19
CA ALA A 268 4.48 -8.03 -15.01
C ALA A 268 4.27 -9.30 -15.87
N LYS A 269 5.34 -9.80 -16.47
CA LYS A 269 5.31 -11.01 -17.31
C LYS A 269 5.00 -12.26 -16.47
N ARG A 270 5.65 -12.40 -15.32
CA ARG A 270 5.60 -13.60 -14.48
C ARG A 270 4.29 -13.69 -13.69
N TYR A 271 3.94 -12.65 -12.95
CA TYR A 271 2.81 -12.69 -12.01
C TYR A 271 1.51 -12.17 -12.62
N LYS A 272 1.56 -11.39 -13.69
CA LYS A 272 0.38 -10.80 -14.38
C LYS A 272 -0.51 -10.01 -13.41
N LYS A 273 0.11 -9.39 -12.41
CA LYS A 273 -0.54 -8.53 -11.43
C LYS A 273 -0.16 -7.08 -11.70
N PRO A 274 -1.04 -6.13 -11.36
CA PRO A 274 -0.72 -4.71 -11.43
C PRO A 274 0.48 -4.35 -10.54
N LEU A 275 1.30 -3.39 -11.00
CA LEU A 275 2.50 -2.91 -10.32
C LEU A 275 2.42 -1.41 -10.06
N ILE A 276 2.90 -1.02 -8.89
CA ILE A 276 3.03 0.36 -8.45
C ILE A 276 4.46 0.57 -7.95
N VAL A 277 5.11 1.66 -8.37
CA VAL A 277 6.29 2.17 -7.67
C VAL A 277 5.76 3.02 -6.51
N VAL A 278 5.64 2.40 -5.33
CA VAL A 278 4.90 2.95 -4.18
C VAL A 278 5.73 3.85 -3.29
N GLU A 279 7.05 3.86 -3.52
CA GLU A 279 7.99 4.80 -2.92
C GLU A 279 9.11 5.15 -3.89
N TYR A 280 9.34 6.45 -4.07
CA TYR A 280 10.49 7.03 -4.75
C TYR A 280 10.65 8.50 -4.30
N ARG A 281 11.80 9.09 -4.58
CA ARG A 281 12.10 10.49 -4.23
C ARG A 281 12.34 11.36 -5.46
N ASP A 282 13.14 10.85 -6.38
CA ASP A 282 13.60 11.59 -7.56
C ASP A 282 13.17 10.84 -8.84
N HIS A 283 13.36 11.46 -10.02
CA HIS A 283 13.12 10.85 -11.35
C HIS A 283 11.64 10.55 -11.69
N PHE A 284 10.69 11.29 -11.14
CA PHE A 284 9.26 11.04 -11.38
C PHE A 284 8.91 10.78 -12.84
N LEU A 285 9.31 11.65 -13.76
CA LEU A 285 8.95 11.55 -15.19
C LEU A 285 9.42 10.25 -15.84
N ALA A 286 10.63 9.80 -15.47
CA ALA A 286 11.18 8.56 -15.98
C ALA A 286 10.47 7.35 -15.36
N ILE A 287 10.26 7.35 -14.04
CA ILE A 287 9.55 6.27 -13.32
C ILE A 287 8.10 6.16 -13.83
N ASP A 288 7.38 7.26 -13.96
CA ASP A 288 6.01 7.28 -14.48
C ASP A 288 5.94 6.74 -15.91
N SER A 289 6.89 7.13 -16.76
CA SER A 289 7.00 6.61 -18.14
C SER A 289 7.25 5.11 -18.16
N ILE A 290 8.16 4.60 -17.32
CA ILE A 290 8.44 3.16 -17.19
C ILE A 290 7.17 2.42 -16.77
N VAL A 291 6.51 2.87 -15.69
CA VAL A 291 5.31 2.22 -15.16
C VAL A 291 4.19 2.22 -16.20
N ARG A 292 3.90 3.34 -16.86
CA ARG A 292 2.88 3.42 -17.93
C ARG A 292 3.19 2.53 -19.12
N SER A 293 4.47 2.27 -19.40
CA SER A 293 4.90 1.41 -20.52
C SER A 293 4.76 -0.11 -20.25
N LEU A 294 4.36 -0.50 -19.03
CA LEU A 294 4.21 -1.92 -18.71
C LEU A 294 3.09 -2.58 -19.53
N PRO A 295 3.30 -3.85 -19.94
CA PRO A 295 2.38 -4.51 -20.86
C PRO A 295 0.99 -4.68 -20.24
N ARG A 296 -0.05 -4.64 -21.09
CA ARG A 296 -1.45 -4.95 -20.73
C ARG A 296 -2.05 -4.01 -19.67
N GLY A 297 -1.55 -2.77 -19.53
CA GLY A 297 -2.04 -1.86 -18.51
C GLY A 297 -1.69 -2.29 -17.08
N LEU A 298 -0.67 -3.14 -16.90
CA LEU A 298 -0.26 -3.60 -15.57
C LEU A 298 0.49 -2.54 -14.77
N GLY A 299 0.91 -1.43 -15.36
CA GLY A 299 1.38 -0.25 -14.62
C GLY A 299 0.20 0.50 -14.03
N ARG A 300 0.10 0.55 -12.70
CA ARG A 300 -1.06 1.09 -12.00
C ARG A 300 -0.80 2.38 -11.26
N GLY A 301 0.45 2.85 -11.20
CA GLY A 301 0.74 4.15 -10.61
C GLY A 301 2.11 4.27 -9.95
N THR A 302 2.29 5.46 -9.40
CA THR A 302 3.49 5.84 -8.65
C THR A 302 3.09 6.66 -7.43
N PHE A 303 3.87 6.55 -6.33
CA PHE A 303 3.69 7.36 -5.12
C PHE A 303 5.02 7.99 -4.73
N ILE A 304 5.08 9.32 -4.72
CA ILE A 304 6.23 10.04 -4.19
C ILE A 304 6.21 9.97 -2.66
N TRP A 305 7.38 9.64 -2.07
CA TRP A 305 7.48 9.51 -0.62
C TRP A 305 7.69 10.86 0.04
N GLU A 306 6.91 11.14 1.11
CA GLU A 306 6.91 12.38 1.87
C GLU A 306 6.89 13.63 0.98
N ALA A 307 5.85 13.72 0.17
CA ALA A 307 5.66 14.77 -0.84
C ALA A 307 5.79 16.20 -0.27
N THR A 308 5.33 16.39 0.98
CA THR A 308 5.37 17.68 1.68
C THR A 308 6.73 18.00 2.30
N SER A 309 7.67 17.05 2.30
CA SER A 309 9.01 17.25 2.87
C SER A 309 9.95 17.94 1.88
N PRO A 310 10.61 19.03 2.27
CA PRO A 310 11.61 19.70 1.41
C PRO A 310 12.87 18.87 1.20
N GLN A 311 13.11 17.86 2.05
CA GLN A 311 14.29 16.99 1.95
C GLN A 311 14.02 15.74 1.10
N TRP A 312 12.79 15.21 1.12
CA TRP A 312 12.42 13.95 0.47
C TRP A 312 11.62 14.20 -0.81
N GLY A 313 10.33 14.43 -0.75
CA GLY A 313 9.49 14.63 -1.91
C GLY A 313 9.75 15.94 -2.66
N LYS A 314 10.20 16.97 -1.94
CA LYS A 314 10.63 18.28 -2.50
C LYS A 314 9.55 19.04 -3.28
N LEU A 315 8.28 18.63 -3.16
CA LEU A 315 7.18 19.33 -3.84
C LEU A 315 6.84 20.64 -3.14
N PHE A 316 7.27 20.80 -1.87
CA PHE A 316 7.16 22.02 -1.10
C PHE A 316 8.53 22.36 -0.48
N ASP A 317 8.79 23.64 -0.33
CA ASP A 317 9.99 24.14 0.34
C ASP A 317 9.87 24.13 1.87
N GLU A 318 10.90 24.58 2.58
CA GLU A 318 10.94 24.63 4.05
C GLU A 318 9.85 25.52 4.68
N LYS A 319 9.23 26.40 3.91
CA LYS A 319 8.16 27.28 4.34
C LYS A 319 6.76 26.78 3.96
N GLY A 320 6.71 25.67 3.23
CA GLY A 320 5.47 25.10 2.71
C GLY A 320 5.03 25.68 1.36
N ALA A 321 5.86 26.46 0.68
CA ALA A 321 5.52 26.94 -0.67
C ALA A 321 5.80 25.85 -1.71
N ALA A 322 4.86 25.66 -2.62
CA ALA A 322 5.00 24.72 -3.75
C ALA A 322 6.23 25.09 -4.60
N THR A 323 6.99 24.08 -4.99
CA THR A 323 8.18 24.21 -5.83
C THR A 323 7.85 23.87 -7.28
N ALA A 324 8.75 24.21 -8.21
CA ALA A 324 8.61 23.84 -9.62
C ALA A 324 8.53 22.30 -9.86
N ALA A 325 8.97 21.47 -8.90
CA ALA A 325 8.84 20.03 -9.01
C ALA A 325 7.37 19.56 -8.98
N LEU A 326 6.46 20.35 -8.42
CA LEU A 326 5.02 20.07 -8.43
C LEU A 326 4.41 20.15 -9.82
N ASP A 327 4.94 21.04 -10.69
CA ASP A 327 4.46 21.24 -12.06
C ASP A 327 4.58 19.96 -12.93
N ASP A 328 5.55 19.08 -12.63
CA ASP A 328 5.73 17.82 -13.35
C ASP A 328 4.53 16.86 -13.22
N TYR A 329 3.70 17.03 -12.20
CA TYR A 329 2.52 16.21 -11.94
C TYR A 329 1.24 16.75 -12.58
N ASN A 330 1.21 18.02 -12.92
CA ASN A 330 0.05 18.68 -13.52
C ASN A 330 -0.04 18.39 -15.03
N ARG A 331 -0.66 17.22 -15.41
CA ARG A 331 -0.71 16.72 -16.79
C ARG A 331 -2.12 16.34 -17.22
#